data_49a0eb6b5761fd174157251af52d241a
#
_entry.id   49a0eb6b5761fd174157251af52d241a
#
_cell.length_a   1.000
_cell.length_b   1.000
_cell.length_c   1.000
_cell.angle_alpha   90.00
_cell.angle_beta   90.00
_cell.angle_gamma   90.00
#
_symmetry.space_group_name_H-M   'P 1'
#
loop_
_entity.id
_entity.type
_entity.pdbx_description
1 polymer ?
#
loop_
_entity_poly.entity_id
_entity_poly.type
_entity_poly.pdbx_seq_one_letter_code
_entity_poly.pdbx_strand_id
1 'polypeptide(L)'
;MAVTTTLRWVNEKNFIGVDSGNHSVVLSGQADGIGVKPSEMLLIALASCSSVDVVEILEKKRMKLTLLEVVTTGERDSEPPWPYRRIHVKYRLAGHGLTPKAVEQAISLSQEKYCSVAATVRGVAQITTDYEIVTSP
;
A
#
# COMPACT_ATOMS: atom_id res chain seq x y z
N MET A 1 2.58 11.84 19.31
CA MET A 1 2.57 10.36 19.26
C MET A 1 3.79 9.89 18.48
N ALA A 2 4.61 9.06 19.08
CA ALA A 2 5.81 8.55 18.43
C ALA A 2 5.72 7.05 18.21
N VAL A 3 6.23 6.60 17.07
CA VAL A 3 6.30 5.17 16.71
C VAL A 3 7.75 4.86 16.40
N THR A 4 8.27 3.78 16.94
CA THR A 4 9.67 3.40 16.79
C THR A 4 9.77 2.05 16.10
N THR A 5 10.61 1.98 15.06
CA THR A 5 10.96 0.74 14.37
C THR A 5 12.45 0.50 14.51
N THR A 6 12.89 -0.74 14.29
CA THR A 6 14.30 -1.11 14.34
C THR A 6 14.68 -1.83 13.07
N LEU A 7 15.84 -1.47 12.50
CA LEU A 7 16.40 -2.16 11.35
C LEU A 7 17.73 -2.80 11.74
N ARG A 8 17.91 -4.08 11.43
CA ARG A 8 19.16 -4.81 11.67
C ARG A 8 19.75 -5.29 10.37
N TRP A 9 21.03 -5.03 10.21
CA TRP A 9 21.82 -5.59 9.12
C TRP A 9 22.14 -7.05 9.42
N VAL A 10 21.93 -7.93 8.44
CA VAL A 10 22.23 -9.36 8.58
C VAL A 10 23.55 -9.70 7.89
N ASN A 11 23.60 -9.51 6.59
CA ASN A 11 24.80 -9.69 5.78
C ASN A 11 24.62 -8.98 4.44
N GLU A 12 25.69 -8.74 3.71
CA GLU A 12 25.65 -8.10 2.39
C GLU A 12 24.72 -6.89 2.39
N LYS A 13 23.62 -6.93 1.64
CA LYS A 13 22.61 -5.86 1.63
C LYS A 13 21.25 -6.40 2.10
N ASN A 14 21.28 -7.34 3.02
CA ASN A 14 20.09 -7.95 3.60
C ASN A 14 19.84 -7.43 5.02
N PHE A 15 18.60 -7.09 5.30
CA PHE A 15 18.17 -6.48 6.55
C PHE A 15 16.89 -7.11 7.06
N ILE A 16 16.69 -7.01 8.36
CA ILE A 16 15.42 -7.33 9.01
C ILE A 16 14.88 -6.08 9.67
N GLY A 17 13.69 -5.65 9.25
CA GLY A 17 12.97 -4.56 9.87
C GLY A 17 11.97 -5.10 10.88
N VAL A 18 11.84 -4.43 12.03
CA VAL A 18 10.90 -4.83 13.08
C VAL A 18 10.06 -3.62 13.45
N ASP A 19 8.75 -3.79 13.46
CA ASP A 19 7.83 -2.72 13.82
C ASP A 19 7.66 -2.59 15.33
N SER A 20 6.85 -1.64 15.77
CA SER A 20 6.59 -1.40 17.18
C SER A 20 5.83 -2.55 17.87
N GLY A 21 5.17 -3.40 17.09
CA GLY A 21 4.46 -4.58 17.57
C GLY A 21 5.28 -5.86 17.54
N ASN A 22 6.59 -5.74 17.28
CA ASN A 22 7.53 -6.87 17.22
C ASN A 22 7.27 -7.84 16.05
N HIS A 23 6.73 -7.32 14.93
CA HIS A 23 6.57 -8.06 13.66
C HIS A 23 7.71 -7.71 12.74
N SER A 24 8.17 -8.66 11.94
CA SER A 24 9.37 -8.49 11.12
C SER A 24 9.10 -8.61 9.62
N VAL A 25 9.96 -7.95 8.85
CA VAL A 25 9.99 -8.02 7.39
C VAL A 25 11.44 -8.08 6.93
N VAL A 26 11.69 -8.85 5.87
CA VAL A 26 13.02 -8.95 5.24
C VAL A 26 13.12 -7.98 4.08
N LEU A 27 14.18 -7.17 4.07
CA LEU A 27 14.45 -6.19 3.03
C LEU A 27 15.82 -6.42 2.44
N SER A 28 15.95 -6.22 1.13
CA SER A 28 17.22 -6.39 0.44
C SER A 28 17.46 -5.26 -0.55
N GLY A 29 18.69 -4.72 -0.54
CA GLY A 29 19.07 -3.62 -1.43
C GLY A 29 19.58 -4.05 -2.79
N GLN A 30 19.69 -5.36 -3.04
CA GLN A 30 20.19 -5.91 -4.31
C GLN A 30 19.07 -6.60 -5.10
N ALA A 31 19.20 -6.61 -6.42
CA ALA A 31 18.16 -7.11 -7.32
C ALA A 31 17.83 -8.59 -7.10
N ASP A 32 18.83 -9.40 -6.75
CA ASP A 32 18.69 -10.83 -6.51
C ASP A 32 18.62 -11.18 -5.02
N GLY A 33 18.32 -10.20 -4.17
CA GLY A 33 18.18 -10.41 -2.74
C GLY A 33 16.92 -11.17 -2.37
N ILE A 34 16.93 -11.72 -1.16
CA ILE A 34 15.85 -12.56 -0.65
C ILE A 34 14.65 -11.77 -0.12
N GLY A 35 14.83 -10.47 0.10
CA GLY A 35 13.80 -9.61 0.68
C GLY A 35 13.21 -8.61 -0.30
N VAL A 36 12.24 -7.86 0.20
CA VAL A 36 11.58 -6.80 -0.55
C VAL A 36 12.55 -5.63 -0.72
N LYS A 37 12.57 -5.03 -1.91
CA LYS A 37 13.38 -3.81 -2.14
C LYS A 37 12.82 -2.65 -1.31
N PRO A 38 13.68 -1.87 -0.63
CA PRO A 38 13.22 -0.78 0.23
C PRO A 38 12.28 0.21 -0.45
N SER A 39 12.61 0.61 -1.68
CA SER A 39 11.77 1.56 -2.42
C SER A 39 10.42 0.96 -2.83
N GLU A 40 10.36 -0.34 -3.10
CA GLU A 40 9.11 -1.03 -3.42
C GLU A 40 8.29 -1.30 -2.16
N MET A 41 8.95 -1.44 -1.00
CA MET A 41 8.25 -1.55 0.27
C MET A 41 7.39 -0.32 0.56
N LEU A 42 7.80 0.85 0.10
CA LEU A 42 6.98 2.07 0.23
C LEU A 42 5.66 1.93 -0.53
N LEU A 43 5.70 1.35 -1.74
CA LEU A 43 4.49 1.09 -2.54
C LEU A 43 3.59 0.06 -1.88
N ILE A 44 4.18 -0.99 -1.32
CA ILE A 44 3.44 -2.01 -0.57
C ILE A 44 2.81 -1.40 0.69
N ALA A 45 3.54 -0.53 1.38
CA ALA A 45 3.03 0.16 2.56
C ALA A 45 1.82 1.03 2.21
N LEU A 46 1.88 1.76 1.10
CA LEU A 46 0.76 2.57 0.62
C LEU A 46 -0.46 1.70 0.32
N ALA A 47 -0.26 0.62 -0.44
CA ALA A 47 -1.33 -0.30 -0.80
C ALA A 47 -1.99 -0.94 0.43
N SER A 48 -1.19 -1.43 1.38
CA SER A 48 -1.70 -2.10 2.57
C SER A 48 -2.41 -1.14 3.52
N CYS A 49 -1.85 0.04 3.72
CA CYS A 49 -2.46 1.07 4.58
C CYS A 49 -3.84 1.47 4.04
N SER A 50 -3.94 1.73 2.74
CA SER A 50 -5.21 2.04 2.09
C SER A 50 -6.19 0.86 2.14
N SER A 51 -5.68 -0.36 1.97
CA SER A 51 -6.52 -1.56 1.95
C SER A 51 -7.18 -1.84 3.30
N VAL A 52 -6.50 -1.57 4.41
CA VAL A 52 -7.11 -1.69 5.74
C VAL A 52 -8.36 -0.84 5.83
N ASP A 53 -8.29 0.41 5.37
CA ASP A 53 -9.44 1.32 5.38
C ASP A 53 -10.56 0.82 4.48
N VAL A 54 -10.23 0.38 3.28
CA VAL A 54 -11.22 -0.12 2.31
C VAL A 54 -11.98 -1.32 2.88
N VAL A 55 -11.25 -2.28 3.46
CA VAL A 55 -11.87 -3.44 4.10
C VAL A 55 -12.80 -3.01 5.23
N GLU A 56 -12.34 -2.16 6.13
CA GLU A 56 -13.13 -1.71 7.27
C GLU A 56 -14.39 -0.95 6.84
N ILE A 57 -14.28 -0.06 5.86
CA ILE A 57 -15.41 0.74 5.39
C ILE A 57 -16.46 -0.16 4.73
N LEU A 58 -16.04 -1.09 3.89
CA LEU A 58 -16.97 -2.00 3.22
C LEU A 58 -17.62 -2.97 4.21
N GLU A 59 -16.88 -3.44 5.23
CA GLU A 59 -17.45 -4.25 6.30
C GLU A 59 -18.55 -3.49 7.08
N LYS A 60 -18.30 -2.23 7.41
CA LYS A 60 -19.29 -1.38 8.09
C LYS A 60 -20.55 -1.17 7.25
N LYS A 61 -20.40 -1.22 5.94
CA LYS A 61 -21.55 -1.16 5.00
C LYS A 61 -22.20 -2.53 4.79
N ARG A 62 -21.77 -3.53 5.54
CA ARG A 62 -22.26 -4.92 5.45
C ARG A 62 -22.05 -5.56 4.09
N MET A 63 -21.01 -5.16 3.39
CA MET A 63 -20.59 -5.77 2.15
C MET A 63 -19.50 -6.78 2.45
N LYS A 64 -19.60 -7.96 1.85
CA LYS A 64 -18.68 -9.05 2.15
C LYS A 64 -17.66 -9.20 1.01
N LEU A 65 -16.43 -8.76 1.25
CA LEU A 65 -15.34 -8.95 0.31
C LEU A 65 -14.95 -10.43 0.23
N THR A 66 -14.74 -10.91 -0.98
CA THR A 66 -14.16 -12.23 -1.25
C THR A 66 -12.82 -12.12 -1.96
N LEU A 67 -12.52 -10.96 -2.52
CA LEU A 67 -11.24 -10.66 -3.17
C LEU A 67 -10.91 -9.19 -2.99
N LEU A 68 -9.68 -8.91 -2.63
CA LEU A 68 -9.09 -7.58 -2.75
C LEU A 68 -7.63 -7.74 -3.16
N GLU A 69 -7.32 -7.31 -4.37
CA GLU A 69 -5.97 -7.28 -4.89
C GLU A 69 -5.65 -5.84 -5.29
N VAL A 70 -4.49 -5.36 -4.86
CA VAL A 70 -4.09 -3.97 -5.11
C VAL A 70 -2.76 -3.96 -5.85
N VAL A 71 -2.76 -3.36 -7.03
CA VAL A 71 -1.56 -3.21 -7.86
C VAL A 71 -1.14 -1.75 -7.81
N THR A 72 0.07 -1.51 -7.34
CA THR A 72 0.61 -0.16 -7.18
C THR A 72 1.81 0.02 -8.09
N THR A 73 1.75 1.04 -8.94
CA THR A 73 2.81 1.36 -9.90
C THR A 73 3.37 2.73 -9.56
N GLY A 74 4.69 2.81 -9.37
CA GLY A 74 5.37 4.06 -9.09
C GLY A 74 6.28 4.47 -10.24
N GLU A 75 6.20 5.74 -10.64
CA GLU A 75 7.11 6.35 -11.61
C GLU A 75 8.08 7.27 -10.89
N ARG A 76 9.38 7.04 -11.13
CA ARG A 76 10.47 7.77 -10.51
C ARG A 76 11.04 8.83 -11.44
N ASP A 77 11.70 9.83 -10.85
CA ASP A 77 12.57 10.73 -11.61
C ASP A 77 13.70 9.93 -12.29
N SER A 78 14.18 10.45 -13.41
CA SER A 78 15.29 9.86 -14.15
C SER A 78 16.65 10.11 -13.50
N GLU A 79 16.72 11.01 -12.52
CA GLU A 79 17.97 11.41 -11.86
C GLU A 79 17.96 11.08 -10.37
N PRO A 80 19.16 10.83 -9.77
CA PRO A 80 19.26 10.59 -8.34
C PRO A 80 18.69 11.75 -7.51
N PRO A 81 18.05 11.48 -6.38
CA PRO A 81 17.87 10.18 -5.71
C PRO A 81 16.65 9.36 -6.14
N TRP A 82 16.13 9.58 -7.33
CA TRP A 82 15.02 8.87 -7.96
C TRP A 82 13.76 8.82 -7.10
N PRO A 83 13.23 9.96 -6.62
CA PRO A 83 11.98 9.93 -5.86
C PRO A 83 10.81 9.53 -6.75
N TYR A 84 9.81 8.91 -6.14
CA TYR A 84 8.54 8.70 -6.85
C TYR A 84 7.86 10.03 -7.07
N ARG A 85 7.42 10.28 -8.32
CA ARG A 85 6.68 11.49 -8.69
C ARG A 85 5.22 11.19 -8.96
N ARG A 86 4.92 10.00 -9.46
CA ARG A 86 3.56 9.55 -9.69
C ARG A 86 3.42 8.13 -9.19
N ILE A 87 2.31 7.88 -8.48
CA ILE A 87 1.98 6.54 -7.99
C ILE A 87 0.53 6.28 -8.37
N HIS A 88 0.29 5.18 -9.07
CA HIS A 88 -1.06 4.75 -9.42
C HIS A 88 -1.42 3.51 -8.62
N VAL A 89 -2.59 3.53 -7.98
CA VAL A 89 -3.11 2.44 -7.15
C VAL A 89 -4.38 1.92 -7.78
N LYS A 90 -4.34 0.67 -8.25
CA LYS A 90 -5.50 -0.01 -8.84
C LYS A 90 -6.03 -1.07 -7.88
N TYR A 91 -7.31 -0.99 -7.55
CA TYR A 91 -7.99 -1.93 -6.66
C TYR A 91 -8.85 -2.88 -7.49
N ARG A 92 -8.65 -4.19 -7.30
CA ARG A 92 -9.52 -5.22 -7.88
C ARG A 92 -10.29 -5.88 -6.75
N LEU A 93 -11.60 -5.84 -6.82
CA LEU A 93 -12.47 -6.29 -5.75
C LEU A 93 -13.55 -7.24 -6.27
N ALA A 94 -13.89 -8.22 -5.45
CA ALA A 94 -15.06 -9.05 -5.62
C ALA A 94 -15.72 -9.25 -4.26
N GLY A 95 -17.02 -9.49 -4.25
CA GLY A 95 -17.73 -9.71 -3.01
C GLY A 95 -19.24 -9.63 -3.19
N HIS A 96 -19.93 -9.82 -2.08
CA HIS A 96 -21.38 -9.79 -2.05
C HIS A 96 -21.89 -8.39 -1.68
N GLY A 97 -22.77 -7.87 -2.52
CA GLY A 97 -23.40 -6.56 -2.29
C GLY A 97 -22.54 -5.37 -2.66
N LEU A 98 -21.38 -5.57 -3.30
CA LEU A 98 -20.53 -4.46 -3.71
C LEU A 98 -21.23 -3.59 -4.74
N THR A 99 -21.17 -2.27 -4.54
CA THR A 99 -21.65 -1.30 -5.51
C THR A 99 -20.52 -0.36 -5.89
N PRO A 100 -20.52 0.17 -7.13
CA PRO A 100 -19.51 1.15 -7.53
C PRO A 100 -19.45 2.34 -6.57
N LYS A 101 -20.59 2.86 -6.15
CA LYS A 101 -20.64 4.01 -5.23
C LYS A 101 -19.97 3.71 -3.89
N ALA A 102 -20.19 2.53 -3.32
CA ALA A 102 -19.60 2.16 -2.03
C ALA A 102 -18.09 1.97 -2.16
N VAL A 103 -17.63 1.34 -3.26
CA VAL A 103 -16.20 1.14 -3.53
C VAL A 103 -15.51 2.48 -3.73
N GLU A 104 -16.08 3.35 -4.56
CA GLU A 104 -15.53 4.69 -4.78
C GLU A 104 -15.41 5.49 -3.49
N GLN A 105 -16.45 5.44 -2.65
CA GLN A 105 -16.44 6.12 -1.36
C GLN A 105 -15.37 5.56 -0.44
N ALA A 106 -15.22 4.25 -0.37
CA ALA A 106 -14.20 3.60 0.48
C ALA A 106 -12.79 4.01 0.06
N ILE A 107 -12.51 3.99 -1.24
CA ILE A 107 -11.20 4.40 -1.78
C ILE A 107 -10.94 5.89 -1.51
N SER A 108 -11.91 6.73 -1.78
CA SER A 108 -11.79 8.17 -1.57
C SER A 108 -11.54 8.52 -0.11
N LEU A 109 -12.29 7.93 0.81
CA LEU A 109 -12.09 8.15 2.25
C LEU A 109 -10.71 7.68 2.71
N SER A 110 -10.25 6.54 2.23
CA SER A 110 -8.91 6.06 2.55
C SER A 110 -7.85 7.03 2.08
N GLN A 111 -7.88 7.39 0.81
CA GLN A 111 -6.85 8.23 0.20
C GLN A 111 -6.82 9.65 0.77
N GLU A 112 -7.97 10.24 1.04
CA GLU A 112 -8.08 11.64 1.43
C GLU A 112 -8.10 11.87 2.94
N LYS A 113 -8.52 10.88 3.72
CA LYS A 113 -8.79 11.10 5.14
C LYS A 113 -8.06 10.15 6.09
N TYR A 114 -7.92 8.88 5.75
CA TYR A 114 -7.49 7.88 6.73
C TYR A 114 -6.11 7.28 6.50
N CYS A 115 -5.63 7.18 5.25
CA CYS A 115 -4.35 6.55 4.98
C CYS A 115 -3.17 7.46 5.32
N SER A 116 -2.48 7.16 6.42
CA SER A 116 -1.32 7.97 6.86
C SER A 116 -0.18 7.93 5.86
N VAL A 117 0.03 6.80 5.18
CA VAL A 117 1.08 6.67 4.17
C VAL A 117 0.78 7.56 2.97
N ALA A 118 -0.48 7.55 2.48
CA ALA A 118 -0.88 8.45 1.39
C ALA A 118 -0.68 9.91 1.77
N ALA A 119 -1.08 10.30 2.97
CA ALA A 119 -0.89 11.66 3.47
C ALA A 119 0.59 12.03 3.53
N THR A 120 1.45 11.10 3.89
CA THR A 120 2.89 11.34 4.00
C THR A 120 3.55 11.52 2.64
N VAL A 121 3.22 10.69 1.64
CA VAL A 121 3.89 10.73 0.33
C VAL A 121 3.28 11.72 -0.64
N ARG A 122 2.05 12.17 -0.40
CA ARG A 122 1.30 13.05 -1.33
C ARG A 122 2.01 14.38 -1.62
N GLY A 123 2.81 14.87 -0.70
CA GLY A 123 3.54 16.12 -0.89
C GLY A 123 4.65 16.05 -1.94
N VAL A 124 5.11 14.84 -2.27
CA VAL A 124 6.19 14.60 -3.24
C VAL A 124 5.68 13.89 -4.48
N ALA A 125 4.77 12.94 -4.31
CA ALA A 125 4.24 12.12 -5.40
C ALA A 125 2.75 12.38 -5.59
N GLN A 126 2.33 12.50 -6.86
CA GLN A 126 0.92 12.54 -7.20
C GLN A 126 0.36 11.11 -7.16
N ILE A 127 -0.70 10.90 -6.40
CA ILE A 127 -1.35 9.60 -6.28
C ILE A 127 -2.64 9.61 -7.08
N THR A 128 -2.79 8.63 -7.97
CA THR A 128 -4.03 8.41 -8.71
C THR A 128 -4.57 7.02 -8.38
N THR A 129 -5.87 6.84 -8.48
CA THR A 129 -6.52 5.57 -8.16
C THR A 129 -7.52 5.18 -9.25
N ASP A 130 -7.71 3.90 -9.43
CA ASP A 130 -8.86 3.35 -10.15
C ASP A 130 -9.23 2.00 -9.54
N TYR A 131 -10.37 1.46 -9.97
CA TYR A 131 -10.81 0.19 -9.41
C TYR A 131 -11.57 -0.63 -10.46
N GLU A 132 -11.71 -1.91 -10.16
CA GLU A 132 -12.44 -2.86 -10.97
C GLU A 132 -13.17 -3.82 -10.03
N ILE A 133 -14.48 -3.95 -10.21
CA ILE A 133 -15.26 -4.95 -9.49
C ILE A 133 -15.34 -6.17 -10.39
N VAL A 134 -14.83 -7.31 -9.93
CA VAL A 134 -14.76 -8.55 -10.71
C VAL A 134 -15.64 -9.62 -10.09
N THR A 135 -15.97 -10.65 -10.90
CA THR A 135 -16.69 -11.79 -10.40
C THR A 135 -15.74 -12.69 -9.63
N SER A 136 -16.15 -13.05 -8.39
CA SER A 136 -15.36 -13.97 -7.56
C SER A 136 -15.32 -15.35 -8.21
N PRO A 137 -14.14 -15.98 -8.30
CA PRO A 137 -14.06 -17.34 -8.78
C PRO A 137 -14.74 -18.35 -7.86
#